data_166cee5247a05c27ec543aa91908b89e
#
_entry.id   166cee5247a05c27ec543aa91908b89e
#
_cell.length_a   1.000
_cell.length_b   1.000
_cell.length_c   1.000
_cell.angle_alpha   90.00
_cell.angle_beta   90.00
_cell.angle_gamma   90.00
#
_symmetry.space_group_name_H-M   'P 1'
#
loop_
_entity.id
_entity.type
_entity.pdbx_description
1 polymer ?
#
loop_
_entity_poly.entity_id
_entity_poly.type
_entity_poly.pdbx_seq_one_letter_code
_entity_poly.pdbx_strand_id
1 'polypeptide(L)'
;LRLALESQGISQLYSHQAEALERARNGQNLVIATGTASGKTLCYNLPAVQQALTKPNARALYLFPTKALTQDQFTSLNQLLKAIPSQKPLTANIFDGDTPQHMRSAMRKQSVFLLTNPDMLHQGILPHHAIWQNFFQGLSLIVIDEMHTYRGIFGSHFANLLRRLKRIAAFYGAFPKFILTSATIANPVDLAELLIDDRVSLIDQNGAPQGEKHFLLYNPPLIDPKLGIRKSSIQTSVNIGLSLLRTHHQSLLFARTRRTVEMLLTYLLDKLPLSMRPQVRGYRSGYLKQDRREIEQGFKEGS
;
A
#
# COMPACT_ATOMS: atom_id res chain seq x y z
N LEU A 1 -10.52 15.22 -14.57
CA LEU A 1 -9.81 14.76 -13.38
C LEU A 1 -10.09 15.70 -12.19
N ARG A 2 -10.01 17.03 -12.38
CA ARG A 2 -10.31 18.01 -11.33
C ARG A 2 -11.71 17.82 -10.73
N LEU A 3 -12.74 17.75 -11.56
CA LEU A 3 -14.13 17.52 -11.12
C LEU A 3 -14.27 16.21 -10.32
N ALA A 4 -13.54 15.17 -10.70
CA ALA A 4 -13.57 13.90 -9.99
C ALA A 4 -12.91 13.98 -8.59
N LEU A 5 -11.89 14.81 -8.43
CA LEU A 5 -11.28 15.08 -7.11
C LEU A 5 -12.21 15.92 -6.24
N GLU A 6 -12.79 16.97 -6.81
CA GLU A 6 -13.77 17.82 -6.11
C GLU A 6 -14.98 17.02 -5.60
N SER A 7 -15.48 16.05 -6.39
CA SER A 7 -16.58 15.16 -5.97
C SER A 7 -16.19 14.23 -4.81
N GLN A 8 -14.91 14.01 -4.59
CA GLN A 8 -14.36 13.25 -3.45
C GLN A 8 -13.94 14.15 -2.27
N GLY A 9 -14.31 15.44 -2.30
CA GLY A 9 -13.96 16.40 -1.26
C GLY A 9 -12.52 16.91 -1.32
N ILE A 10 -11.79 16.63 -2.43
CA ILE A 10 -10.41 17.08 -2.62
C ILE A 10 -10.43 18.35 -3.47
N SER A 11 -10.42 19.49 -2.83
CA SER A 11 -10.42 20.81 -3.49
C SER A 11 -9.02 21.23 -3.94
N GLN A 12 -7.97 20.77 -3.24
CA GLN A 12 -6.58 21.13 -3.52
C GLN A 12 -5.67 19.91 -3.26
N LEU A 13 -4.68 19.73 -4.12
CA LEU A 13 -3.63 18.74 -3.91
C LEU A 13 -2.61 19.23 -2.88
N TYR A 14 -2.08 18.31 -2.09
CA TYR A 14 -0.91 18.59 -1.28
C TYR A 14 0.32 18.85 -2.17
N SER A 15 1.30 19.58 -1.64
CA SER A 15 2.51 19.96 -2.38
C SER A 15 3.21 18.76 -3.03
N HIS A 16 3.44 17.68 -2.29
CA HIS A 16 4.07 16.47 -2.80
C HIS A 16 3.23 15.73 -3.88
N GLN A 17 1.90 15.85 -3.83
CA GLN A 17 1.02 15.27 -4.85
C GLN A 17 1.07 16.08 -6.16
N ALA A 18 1.07 17.40 -6.05
CA ALA A 18 1.21 18.30 -7.20
C ALA A 18 2.60 18.12 -7.85
N GLU A 19 3.65 18.06 -7.04
CA GLU A 19 5.02 17.81 -7.47
C GLU A 19 5.18 16.45 -8.18
N ALA A 20 4.58 15.39 -7.63
CA ALA A 20 4.60 14.07 -8.26
C ALA A 20 3.95 14.08 -9.64
N LEU A 21 2.81 14.77 -9.77
CA LEU A 21 2.11 14.92 -11.04
C LEU A 21 2.96 15.68 -12.07
N GLU A 22 3.58 16.77 -11.68
CA GLU A 22 4.43 17.60 -12.55
C GLU A 22 5.68 16.84 -13.01
N ARG A 23 6.43 16.23 -12.09
CA ARG A 23 7.64 15.47 -12.43
C ARG A 23 7.32 14.23 -13.28
N ALA A 24 6.19 13.56 -13.04
CA ALA A 24 5.73 12.46 -13.89
C ALA A 24 5.37 12.91 -15.31
N ARG A 25 4.79 14.10 -15.48
CA ARG A 25 4.56 14.73 -16.81
C ARG A 25 5.86 14.98 -17.56
N ASN A 26 6.90 15.35 -16.85
CA ASN A 26 8.25 15.56 -17.39
C ASN A 26 9.00 14.25 -17.65
N GLY A 27 8.32 13.11 -17.50
CA GLY A 27 8.87 11.78 -17.84
C GLY A 27 9.96 11.30 -16.88
N GLN A 28 9.96 11.73 -15.63
CA GLN A 28 10.92 11.29 -14.62
C GLN A 28 10.41 10.00 -13.94
N ASN A 29 11.36 9.14 -13.51
CA ASN A 29 11.06 8.13 -12.51
C ASN A 29 11.05 8.78 -11.13
N LEU A 30 10.11 8.40 -10.28
CA LEU A 30 9.88 9.03 -8.98
C LEU A 30 9.98 8.04 -7.85
N VAL A 31 10.51 8.49 -6.72
CA VAL A 31 10.37 7.84 -5.44
C VAL A 31 9.72 8.79 -4.44
N ILE A 32 8.58 8.38 -3.87
CA ILE A 32 7.83 9.16 -2.87
C ILE A 32 8.05 8.50 -1.51
N ALA A 33 8.77 9.18 -0.63
CA ALA A 33 9.15 8.69 0.70
C ALA A 33 8.57 9.60 1.80
N THR A 34 7.28 9.86 1.75
CA THR A 34 6.55 10.62 2.78
C THR A 34 5.95 9.69 3.83
N GLY A 35 5.58 10.23 5.00
CA GLY A 35 5.00 9.46 6.10
C GLY A 35 3.73 8.68 5.72
N THR A 36 3.30 7.80 6.60
CA THR A 36 2.00 7.09 6.46
C THR A 36 0.84 8.09 6.48
N ALA A 37 -0.26 7.74 5.81
CA ALA A 37 -1.46 8.58 5.71
C ALA A 37 -1.24 9.98 5.09
N SER A 38 -0.18 10.17 4.32
CA SER A 38 0.09 11.43 3.59
C SER A 38 -0.64 11.54 2.25
N GLY A 39 -1.41 10.54 1.85
CA GLY A 39 -2.10 10.53 0.56
C GLY A 39 -1.22 10.17 -0.63
N LYS A 40 -0.17 9.34 -0.43
CA LYS A 40 0.73 8.84 -1.49
C LYS A 40 0.00 8.19 -2.68
N THR A 41 -1.16 7.61 -2.44
CA THR A 41 -2.00 6.99 -3.47
C THR A 41 -2.30 7.93 -4.64
N LEU A 42 -2.56 9.21 -4.36
CA LEU A 42 -2.78 10.19 -5.41
C LEU A 42 -1.51 10.53 -6.19
N CYS A 43 -0.32 10.44 -5.58
CA CYS A 43 0.94 10.71 -6.27
C CYS A 43 1.18 9.79 -7.47
N TYR A 44 0.64 8.58 -7.47
CA TYR A 44 0.75 7.66 -8.60
C TYR A 44 -0.56 7.51 -9.39
N ASN A 45 -1.74 7.59 -8.75
CA ASN A 45 -3.00 7.48 -9.47
C ASN A 45 -3.25 8.67 -10.41
N LEU A 46 -2.92 9.90 -9.98
CA LEU A 46 -3.13 11.07 -10.84
C LEU A 46 -2.30 11.04 -12.13
N PRO A 47 -0.97 10.76 -12.09
CA PRO A 47 -0.20 10.60 -13.31
C PRO A 47 -0.69 9.45 -14.20
N ALA A 48 -1.04 8.30 -13.61
CA ALA A 48 -1.53 7.14 -14.35
C ALA A 48 -2.84 7.45 -15.10
N VAL A 49 -3.81 8.01 -14.38
CA VAL A 49 -5.11 8.39 -14.95
C VAL A 49 -4.96 9.48 -16.00
N GLN A 50 -4.10 10.47 -15.74
CA GLN A 50 -3.85 11.53 -16.72
C GLN A 50 -3.24 10.98 -18.02
N GLN A 51 -2.27 10.07 -17.93
CA GLN A 51 -1.71 9.43 -19.12
C GLN A 51 -2.77 8.64 -19.88
N ALA A 52 -3.65 7.89 -19.19
CA ALA A 52 -4.73 7.15 -19.82
C ALA A 52 -5.76 8.05 -20.51
N LEU A 53 -6.01 9.26 -19.99
CA LEU A 53 -6.90 10.25 -20.58
C LEU A 53 -6.29 10.95 -21.79
N THR A 54 -4.97 11.19 -21.79
CA THR A 54 -4.29 11.99 -22.82
C THR A 54 -3.68 11.15 -23.93
N LYS A 55 -3.33 9.88 -23.66
CA LYS A 55 -2.71 8.96 -24.64
C LYS A 55 -3.64 7.78 -24.91
N PRO A 56 -4.03 7.54 -26.18
CA PRO A 56 -5.11 6.59 -26.51
C PRO A 56 -4.90 5.15 -26.02
N ASN A 57 -3.66 4.69 -25.91
CA ASN A 57 -3.31 3.31 -25.57
C ASN A 57 -2.47 3.20 -24.29
N ALA A 58 -2.35 4.29 -23.52
CA ALA A 58 -1.56 4.26 -22.30
C ALA A 58 -2.14 3.26 -21.29
N ARG A 59 -1.27 2.45 -20.72
CA ARG A 59 -1.60 1.45 -19.71
C ARG A 59 -0.65 1.59 -18.53
N ALA A 60 -1.13 1.25 -17.35
CA ALA A 60 -0.34 1.26 -16.13
C ALA A 60 -0.39 -0.08 -15.42
N LEU A 61 0.78 -0.52 -14.94
CA LEU A 61 0.94 -1.72 -14.13
C LEU A 61 1.22 -1.31 -12.69
N TYR A 62 0.49 -1.87 -11.75
CA TYR A 62 0.65 -1.64 -10.33
C TYR A 62 1.12 -2.91 -9.64
N LEU A 63 2.18 -2.80 -8.85
CA LEU A 63 2.78 -3.89 -8.09
C LEU A 63 2.66 -3.64 -6.60
N PHE A 64 1.91 -4.49 -5.93
CA PHE A 64 1.69 -4.45 -4.48
C PHE A 64 2.26 -5.69 -3.81
N PRO A 65 2.83 -5.58 -2.60
CA PRO A 65 3.41 -6.73 -1.90
C PRO A 65 2.38 -7.71 -1.36
N THR A 66 1.13 -7.28 -1.15
CA THR A 66 0.08 -8.12 -0.56
C THR A 66 -1.26 -7.97 -1.29
N LYS A 67 -2.05 -9.06 -1.29
CA LYS A 67 -3.40 -9.05 -1.88
C LYS A 67 -4.35 -8.08 -1.18
N ALA A 68 -4.24 -7.92 0.13
CA ALA A 68 -5.07 -7.00 0.90
C ALA A 68 -4.84 -5.55 0.44
N LEU A 69 -3.58 -5.14 0.34
CA LEU A 69 -3.22 -3.81 -0.16
C LEU A 69 -3.68 -3.62 -1.62
N THR A 70 -3.52 -4.65 -2.46
CA THR A 70 -4.02 -4.60 -3.86
C THR A 70 -5.52 -4.31 -3.89
N GLN A 71 -6.32 -4.96 -3.04
CA GLN A 71 -7.77 -4.80 -2.98
C GLN A 71 -8.18 -3.39 -2.50
N ASP A 72 -7.50 -2.87 -1.48
CA ASP A 72 -7.76 -1.52 -0.96
C ASP A 72 -7.44 -0.46 -2.02
N GLN A 73 -6.28 -0.58 -2.67
CA GLN A 73 -5.87 0.35 -3.72
C GLN A 73 -6.73 0.24 -4.99
N PHE A 74 -7.18 -0.96 -5.33
CA PHE A 74 -8.15 -1.17 -6.41
C PHE A 74 -9.47 -0.46 -6.12
N THR A 75 -9.97 -0.56 -4.89
CA THR A 75 -11.22 0.12 -4.48
C THR A 75 -11.07 1.64 -4.59
N SER A 76 -9.96 2.19 -4.08
CA SER A 76 -9.66 3.61 -4.16
C SER A 76 -9.53 4.11 -5.61
N LEU A 77 -8.79 3.37 -6.46
CA LEU A 77 -8.65 3.71 -7.87
C LEU A 77 -10.00 3.69 -8.59
N ASN A 78 -10.82 2.65 -8.38
CA ASN A 78 -12.14 2.56 -9.01
C ASN A 78 -13.10 3.68 -8.58
N GLN A 79 -13.04 4.13 -7.34
CA GLN A 79 -13.81 5.29 -6.88
C GLN A 79 -13.42 6.55 -7.67
N LEU A 80 -12.11 6.76 -7.86
CA LEU A 80 -11.61 7.87 -8.67
C LEU A 80 -12.06 7.75 -10.13
N LEU A 81 -11.92 6.56 -10.73
CA LEU A 81 -12.28 6.34 -12.14
C LEU A 81 -13.78 6.52 -12.42
N LYS A 82 -14.65 6.09 -11.51
CA LYS A 82 -16.11 6.27 -11.63
C LYS A 82 -16.54 7.74 -11.62
N ALA A 83 -15.78 8.59 -10.95
CA ALA A 83 -16.07 10.02 -10.89
C ALA A 83 -15.58 10.79 -12.13
N ILE A 84 -14.85 10.14 -13.06
CA ILE A 84 -14.31 10.79 -14.25
C ILE A 84 -15.27 10.63 -15.41
N PRO A 85 -15.86 11.72 -15.95
CA PRO A 85 -16.64 11.68 -17.18
C PRO A 85 -15.69 11.40 -18.36
N SER A 86 -15.64 10.16 -18.82
CA SER A 86 -14.80 9.75 -19.94
C SER A 86 -15.62 9.03 -21.00
N GLN A 87 -15.41 9.37 -22.27
CA GLN A 87 -16.02 8.65 -23.41
C GLN A 87 -15.42 7.25 -23.60
N LYS A 88 -14.19 7.02 -23.09
CA LYS A 88 -13.53 5.71 -23.10
C LYS A 88 -13.62 5.08 -21.73
N PRO A 89 -13.94 3.78 -21.63
CA PRO A 89 -13.94 3.08 -20.35
C PRO A 89 -12.51 3.00 -19.79
N LEU A 90 -12.28 3.65 -18.64
CA LEU A 90 -11.05 3.52 -17.88
C LEU A 90 -11.19 2.31 -16.94
N THR A 91 -10.77 1.14 -17.41
CA THR A 91 -10.94 -0.11 -16.67
C THR A 91 -9.74 -0.44 -15.82
N ALA A 92 -9.96 -0.66 -14.52
CA ALA A 92 -8.99 -1.22 -13.61
C ALA A 92 -9.36 -2.67 -13.29
N ASN A 93 -8.37 -3.55 -13.20
CA ASN A 93 -8.58 -4.96 -12.85
C ASN A 93 -7.46 -5.47 -11.94
N ILE A 94 -7.82 -6.35 -11.01
CA ILE A 94 -6.85 -7.15 -10.25
C ILE A 94 -6.59 -8.45 -10.99
N PHE A 95 -5.33 -8.74 -11.26
CA PHE A 95 -4.91 -9.98 -11.87
C PHE A 95 -3.94 -10.72 -10.93
N ASP A 96 -4.44 -11.73 -10.27
CA ASP A 96 -3.70 -12.53 -9.29
C ASP A 96 -4.14 -14.00 -9.30
N GLY A 97 -3.68 -14.79 -8.32
CA GLY A 97 -4.02 -16.22 -8.22
C GLY A 97 -5.52 -16.49 -7.98
N ASP A 98 -6.26 -15.53 -7.43
CA ASP A 98 -7.68 -15.67 -7.13
C ASP A 98 -8.56 -15.22 -8.32
N THR A 99 -7.97 -14.69 -9.38
CA THR A 99 -8.69 -14.23 -10.59
C THR A 99 -9.30 -15.42 -11.34
N PRO A 100 -10.64 -15.45 -11.50
CA PRO A 100 -11.33 -16.54 -12.19
C PRO A 100 -10.84 -16.74 -13.63
N GLN A 101 -10.70 -18.00 -14.06
CA GLN A 101 -10.14 -18.36 -15.36
C GLN A 101 -10.92 -17.72 -16.52
N HIS A 102 -12.26 -17.70 -16.45
CA HIS A 102 -13.11 -17.14 -17.50
C HIS A 102 -12.96 -15.62 -17.67
N MET A 103 -12.56 -14.89 -16.64
CA MET A 103 -12.35 -13.44 -16.69
C MET A 103 -10.98 -13.04 -17.23
N ARG A 104 -9.99 -13.94 -17.17
CA ARG A 104 -8.59 -13.62 -17.50
C ARG A 104 -8.41 -13.11 -18.94
N SER A 105 -9.16 -13.67 -19.90
CA SER A 105 -9.07 -13.24 -21.29
C SER A 105 -9.59 -11.81 -21.51
N ALA A 106 -10.72 -11.48 -20.93
CA ALA A 106 -11.29 -10.12 -20.99
C ALA A 106 -10.36 -9.10 -20.31
N MET A 107 -9.85 -9.43 -19.13
CA MET A 107 -8.93 -8.55 -18.39
C MET A 107 -7.65 -8.24 -19.16
N ARG A 108 -7.04 -9.22 -19.82
CA ARG A 108 -5.86 -9.01 -20.68
C ARG A 108 -6.08 -7.98 -21.79
N LYS A 109 -7.28 -8.00 -22.39
CA LYS A 109 -7.61 -7.12 -23.51
C LYS A 109 -8.03 -5.72 -23.06
N GLN A 110 -8.79 -5.62 -21.98
CA GLN A 110 -9.52 -4.41 -21.58
C GLN A 110 -8.83 -3.59 -20.50
N SER A 111 -7.89 -4.18 -19.70
CA SER A 111 -7.28 -3.45 -18.59
C SER A 111 -6.46 -2.26 -19.07
N VAL A 112 -6.85 -1.08 -18.62
CA VAL A 112 -6.05 0.14 -18.71
C VAL A 112 -5.10 0.17 -17.50
N PHE A 113 -5.62 -0.15 -16.33
CA PHE A 113 -4.88 -0.25 -15.08
C PHE A 113 -4.91 -1.71 -14.61
N LEU A 114 -3.74 -2.33 -14.52
CA LEU A 114 -3.59 -3.71 -14.07
C LEU A 114 -2.90 -3.72 -12.72
N LEU A 115 -3.60 -4.17 -11.68
CA LEU A 115 -3.09 -4.32 -10.34
C LEU A 115 -2.72 -5.80 -10.11
N THR A 116 -1.50 -6.06 -9.65
CA THR A 116 -1.00 -7.42 -9.44
C THR A 116 0.06 -7.46 -8.33
N ASN A 117 0.62 -8.62 -8.11
CA ASN A 117 1.74 -8.83 -7.21
C ASN A 117 2.97 -9.40 -7.95
N PRO A 118 4.17 -9.35 -7.35
CA PRO A 118 5.39 -9.85 -7.98
C PRO A 118 5.32 -11.32 -8.42
N ASP A 119 4.69 -12.19 -7.63
CA ASP A 119 4.59 -13.61 -7.95
C ASP A 119 3.76 -13.86 -9.20
N MET A 120 2.61 -13.20 -9.32
CA MET A 120 1.76 -13.29 -10.50
C MET A 120 2.44 -12.66 -11.74
N LEU A 121 3.13 -11.54 -11.57
CA LEU A 121 3.92 -10.96 -12.64
C LEU A 121 4.99 -11.95 -13.13
N HIS A 122 5.70 -12.61 -12.20
CA HIS A 122 6.76 -13.56 -12.50
C HIS A 122 6.26 -14.83 -13.18
N GLN A 123 5.19 -15.44 -12.65
CA GLN A 123 4.72 -16.77 -13.05
C GLN A 123 3.59 -16.73 -14.09
N GLY A 124 2.70 -15.73 -13.98
CA GLY A 124 1.46 -15.68 -14.78
C GLY A 124 1.47 -14.72 -15.96
N ILE A 125 2.28 -13.65 -15.89
CA ILE A 125 2.27 -12.60 -16.92
C ILE A 125 3.50 -12.66 -17.81
N LEU A 126 4.71 -12.55 -17.25
CA LEU A 126 5.93 -12.45 -18.06
C LEU A 126 6.27 -13.71 -18.86
N PRO A 127 6.06 -14.97 -18.38
CA PRO A 127 6.26 -16.16 -19.21
C PRO A 127 5.30 -16.24 -20.40
N HIS A 128 4.14 -15.61 -20.25
CA HIS A 128 3.07 -15.61 -21.25
C HIS A 128 2.92 -14.26 -21.94
N HIS A 129 4.00 -13.48 -22.04
CA HIS A 129 3.95 -12.09 -22.53
C HIS A 129 3.30 -11.94 -23.91
N ALA A 130 3.35 -12.96 -24.77
CA ALA A 130 2.75 -12.91 -26.10
C ALA A 130 1.24 -12.68 -26.06
N ILE A 131 0.52 -13.30 -25.11
CA ILE A 131 -0.93 -13.06 -24.94
C ILE A 131 -1.24 -11.73 -24.24
N TRP A 132 -0.22 -11.03 -23.74
CA TRP A 132 -0.28 -9.71 -23.15
C TRP A 132 0.28 -8.60 -24.04
N GLN A 133 0.57 -8.92 -25.34
CA GLN A 133 1.20 -8.00 -26.28
C GLN A 133 0.57 -6.61 -26.26
N ASN A 134 -0.77 -6.51 -26.40
CA ASN A 134 -1.47 -5.23 -26.42
C ASN A 134 -1.33 -4.43 -25.10
N PHE A 135 -1.20 -5.13 -23.98
CA PHE A 135 -0.93 -4.49 -22.69
C PHE A 135 0.47 -3.92 -22.65
N PHE A 136 1.48 -4.71 -23.06
CA PHE A 136 2.86 -4.27 -23.04
C PHE A 136 3.15 -3.16 -24.05
N GLN A 137 2.53 -3.17 -25.23
CA GLN A 137 2.67 -2.09 -26.22
C GLN A 137 2.21 -0.73 -25.68
N GLY A 138 1.19 -0.71 -24.84
CA GLY A 138 0.69 0.51 -24.22
C GLY A 138 1.30 0.83 -22.85
N LEU A 139 2.17 -0.02 -22.31
CA LEU A 139 2.69 0.13 -20.95
C LEU A 139 3.53 1.40 -20.83
N SER A 140 3.01 2.42 -20.17
CA SER A 140 3.63 3.73 -20.04
C SER A 140 4.07 4.05 -18.60
N LEU A 141 3.47 3.38 -17.61
CA LEU A 141 3.75 3.61 -16.20
C LEU A 141 3.76 2.29 -15.40
N ILE A 142 4.74 2.17 -14.52
CA ILE A 142 4.81 1.09 -13.53
C ILE A 142 4.82 1.72 -12.14
N VAL A 143 3.86 1.33 -11.31
CA VAL A 143 3.75 1.76 -9.92
C VAL A 143 4.22 0.62 -9.03
N ILE A 144 5.10 0.92 -8.08
CA ILE A 144 5.60 -0.03 -7.08
C ILE A 144 5.31 0.56 -5.71
N ASP A 145 4.31 0.01 -5.03
CA ASP A 145 3.95 0.48 -3.70
C ASP A 145 4.68 -0.31 -2.61
N GLU A 146 4.92 0.36 -1.46
CA GLU A 146 5.62 -0.21 -0.31
C GLU A 146 6.99 -0.82 -0.67
N MET A 147 7.78 -0.09 -1.48
CA MET A 147 9.06 -0.61 -2.01
C MET A 147 10.05 -1.03 -0.91
N HIS A 148 9.91 -0.50 0.30
CA HIS A 148 10.74 -0.86 1.45
C HIS A 148 10.60 -2.34 1.88
N THR A 149 9.57 -3.04 1.40
CA THR A 149 9.39 -4.48 1.60
C THR A 149 10.33 -5.31 0.72
N TYR A 150 10.81 -4.76 -0.40
CA TYR A 150 11.68 -5.43 -1.35
C TYR A 150 13.15 -5.26 -0.97
N ARG A 151 13.61 -5.98 0.06
CA ARG A 151 14.98 -5.96 0.58
C ARG A 151 15.59 -7.36 0.66
N GLY A 152 16.91 -7.42 0.80
CA GLY A 152 17.65 -8.68 0.91
C GLY A 152 17.43 -9.59 -0.31
N ILE A 153 17.31 -10.88 -0.08
CA ILE A 153 17.13 -11.89 -1.13
C ILE A 153 15.86 -11.62 -1.94
N PHE A 154 14.75 -11.30 -1.27
CA PHE A 154 13.50 -10.98 -1.95
C PHE A 154 13.62 -9.73 -2.85
N GLY A 155 14.32 -8.70 -2.37
CA GLY A 155 14.60 -7.51 -3.17
C GLY A 155 15.46 -7.80 -4.40
N SER A 156 16.46 -8.67 -4.28
CA SER A 156 17.30 -9.09 -5.42
C SER A 156 16.48 -9.83 -6.49
N HIS A 157 15.59 -10.73 -6.07
CA HIS A 157 14.68 -11.41 -7.01
C HIS A 157 13.74 -10.42 -7.68
N PHE A 158 13.20 -9.46 -6.91
CA PHE A 158 12.29 -8.45 -7.44
C PHE A 158 13.00 -7.51 -8.44
N ALA A 159 14.24 -7.08 -8.17
CA ALA A 159 15.03 -6.31 -9.12
C ALA A 159 15.25 -7.06 -10.44
N ASN A 160 15.57 -8.37 -10.38
CA ASN A 160 15.70 -9.20 -11.58
C ASN A 160 14.37 -9.37 -12.34
N LEU A 161 13.26 -9.44 -11.61
CA LEU A 161 11.91 -9.45 -12.19
C LEU A 161 11.64 -8.15 -12.96
N LEU A 162 11.99 -6.99 -12.40
CA LEU A 162 11.84 -5.69 -13.05
C LEU A 162 12.73 -5.54 -14.28
N ARG A 163 13.97 -6.04 -14.24
CA ARG A 163 14.85 -6.09 -15.44
C ARG A 163 14.22 -6.91 -16.57
N ARG A 164 13.63 -8.06 -16.22
CA ARG A 164 12.90 -8.87 -17.18
C ARG A 164 11.68 -8.15 -17.75
N LEU A 165 10.90 -7.47 -16.89
CA LEU A 165 9.75 -6.65 -17.27
C LEU A 165 10.16 -5.53 -18.25
N LYS A 166 11.23 -4.79 -17.94
CA LYS A 166 11.78 -3.73 -18.82
C LYS A 166 12.15 -4.28 -20.20
N ARG A 167 12.82 -5.44 -20.26
CA ARG A 167 13.20 -6.09 -21.54
C ARG A 167 11.98 -6.48 -22.36
N ILE A 168 10.95 -7.05 -21.72
CA ILE A 168 9.71 -7.43 -22.42
C ILE A 168 8.95 -6.19 -22.89
N ALA A 169 8.86 -5.14 -22.08
CA ALA A 169 8.25 -3.89 -22.50
C ALA A 169 8.98 -3.28 -23.70
N ALA A 170 10.31 -3.20 -23.64
CA ALA A 170 11.14 -2.71 -24.75
C ALA A 170 10.99 -3.54 -26.03
N PHE A 171 10.87 -4.88 -25.92
CA PHE A 171 10.58 -5.76 -27.06
C PHE A 171 9.27 -5.39 -27.78
N TYR A 172 8.27 -4.91 -27.03
CA TYR A 172 7.02 -4.40 -27.59
C TYR A 172 7.02 -2.88 -27.90
N GLY A 173 8.19 -2.23 -27.81
CA GLY A 173 8.36 -0.80 -28.12
C GLY A 173 7.95 0.16 -26.99
N ALA A 174 7.75 -0.34 -25.77
CA ALA A 174 7.36 0.48 -24.62
C ALA A 174 8.54 0.71 -23.66
N PHE A 175 8.64 1.94 -23.15
CA PHE A 175 9.65 2.38 -22.17
C PHE A 175 8.96 3.04 -20.98
N PRO A 176 8.35 2.24 -20.12
CA PRO A 176 7.55 2.76 -19.02
C PRO A 176 8.40 3.51 -18.00
N LYS A 177 7.81 4.56 -17.41
CA LYS A 177 8.36 5.26 -16.25
C LYS A 177 7.92 4.58 -14.98
N PHE A 178 8.67 4.82 -13.89
CA PHE A 178 8.42 4.21 -12.59
C PHE A 178 7.99 5.27 -11.57
N ILE A 179 6.99 4.95 -10.78
CA ILE A 179 6.65 5.66 -9.56
C ILE A 179 6.70 4.66 -8.41
N LEU A 180 7.64 4.86 -7.50
CA LEU A 180 7.81 4.02 -6.32
C LEU A 180 7.33 4.79 -5.08
N THR A 181 6.68 4.10 -4.17
CA THR A 181 6.31 4.68 -2.87
C THR A 181 6.90 3.87 -1.73
N SER A 182 7.18 4.55 -0.64
CA SER A 182 7.74 3.94 0.56
C SER A 182 7.22 4.63 1.81
N ALA A 183 7.24 3.91 2.93
CA ALA A 183 7.32 4.55 4.24
C ALA A 183 8.64 5.34 4.35
N THR A 184 8.77 6.16 5.38
CA THR A 184 10.01 6.88 5.67
C THR A 184 11.15 5.88 5.93
N ILE A 185 12.17 5.90 5.10
CA ILE A 185 13.39 5.09 5.22
C ILE A 185 14.62 5.98 5.00
N ALA A 186 15.79 5.55 5.48
CA ALA A 186 17.00 6.35 5.42
C ALA A 186 17.57 6.54 3.99
N ASN A 187 17.34 5.55 3.10
CA ASN A 187 17.96 5.51 1.78
C ASN A 187 16.94 5.19 0.66
N PRO A 188 15.89 6.03 0.46
CA PRO A 188 14.85 5.74 -0.51
C PRO A 188 15.35 5.76 -1.96
N VAL A 189 16.27 6.66 -2.30
CA VAL A 189 16.84 6.80 -3.65
C VAL A 189 17.67 5.56 -4.00
N ASP A 190 18.64 5.21 -3.14
CA ASP A 190 19.53 4.07 -3.40
C ASP A 190 18.72 2.77 -3.61
N LEU A 191 17.73 2.54 -2.74
CA LEU A 191 16.90 1.35 -2.88
C LEU A 191 16.08 1.37 -4.17
N ALA A 192 15.48 2.50 -4.52
CA ALA A 192 14.69 2.61 -5.74
C ALA A 192 15.56 2.40 -6.99
N GLU A 193 16.74 3.05 -7.07
CA GLU A 193 17.68 2.90 -8.18
C GLU A 193 18.22 1.48 -8.33
N LEU A 194 18.52 0.80 -7.21
CA LEU A 194 18.90 -0.62 -7.23
C LEU A 194 17.77 -1.52 -7.74
N LEU A 195 16.51 -1.22 -7.40
CA LEU A 195 15.37 -2.02 -7.84
C LEU A 195 15.10 -1.86 -9.33
N ILE A 196 15.04 -0.63 -9.83
CA ILE A 196 14.64 -0.37 -11.22
C ILE A 196 15.81 -0.27 -12.20
N ASP A 197 17.06 -0.23 -11.70
CA ASP A 197 18.27 -0.06 -12.53
C ASP A 197 18.17 1.20 -13.42
N ASP A 198 17.81 2.32 -12.80
CA ASP A 198 17.64 3.63 -13.43
C ASP A 198 17.57 4.73 -12.37
N ARG A 199 17.84 5.98 -12.74
CA ARG A 199 17.78 7.12 -11.83
C ARG A 199 16.35 7.47 -11.45
N VAL A 200 16.18 7.97 -10.22
CA VAL A 200 14.90 8.45 -9.67
C VAL A 200 15.02 9.84 -9.08
N SER A 201 13.93 10.60 -9.13
CA SER A 201 13.77 11.86 -8.42
C SER A 201 13.03 11.62 -7.10
N LEU A 202 13.59 12.11 -5.99
CA LEU A 202 13.02 11.97 -4.65
C LEU A 202 11.96 13.05 -4.38
N ILE A 203 10.86 12.63 -3.76
CA ILE A 203 9.84 13.48 -3.14
C ILE A 203 9.67 13.01 -1.69
N ASP A 204 10.20 13.77 -0.74
CA ASP A 204 10.20 13.44 0.70
C ASP A 204 9.52 14.50 1.57
N GLN A 205 9.25 15.69 1.02
CA GLN A 205 8.59 16.76 1.74
C GLN A 205 7.08 16.49 1.83
N ASN A 206 6.61 16.20 3.04
CA ASN A 206 5.20 15.91 3.26
C ASN A 206 4.38 17.22 3.36
N GLY A 207 3.56 17.47 2.36
CA GLY A 207 2.64 18.62 2.35
C GLY A 207 1.26 18.34 2.97
N ALA A 208 1.01 17.13 3.47
CA ALA A 208 -0.24 16.83 4.16
C ALA A 208 -0.24 17.43 5.58
N PRO A 209 -1.38 17.92 6.07
CA PRO A 209 -1.49 18.37 7.45
C PRO A 209 -1.17 17.22 8.41
N GLN A 210 -0.44 17.53 9.46
CA GLN A 210 -0.10 16.55 10.51
C GLN A 210 -0.64 17.05 11.84
N GLY A 211 -1.35 16.15 12.52
CA GLY A 211 -1.67 16.38 13.93
C GLY A 211 -0.43 16.21 14.81
N GLU A 212 -0.51 16.71 16.01
CA GLU A 212 0.51 16.51 17.04
C GLU A 212 0.70 15.01 17.32
N LYS A 213 1.95 14.56 17.37
CA LYS A 213 2.32 13.17 17.64
C LYS A 213 3.24 13.12 18.85
N HIS A 214 2.78 12.46 19.90
CA HIS A 214 3.58 12.16 21.07
C HIS A 214 4.23 10.78 20.90
N PHE A 215 5.56 10.74 20.87
CA PHE A 215 6.33 9.51 20.80
C PHE A 215 6.92 9.19 22.18
N LEU A 216 6.39 8.16 22.84
CA LEU A 216 6.77 7.78 24.18
C LEU A 216 7.55 6.47 24.19
N LEU A 217 8.79 6.51 24.67
CA LEU A 217 9.60 5.33 24.95
C LEU A 217 9.41 4.94 26.42
N TYR A 218 8.71 3.86 26.67
CA TYR A 218 8.47 3.36 28.02
C TYR A 218 9.27 2.08 28.28
N ASN A 219 10.20 2.16 29.22
CA ASN A 219 10.95 1.00 29.70
C ASN A 219 10.39 0.58 31.08
N PRO A 220 9.79 -0.64 31.20
CA PRO A 220 9.23 -1.07 32.48
C PRO A 220 10.24 -0.99 33.63
N PRO A 221 9.83 -0.56 34.83
CA PRO A 221 10.72 -0.37 35.97
C PRO A 221 11.35 -1.69 36.43
N LEU A 222 12.53 -1.59 37.03
CA LEU A 222 13.21 -2.71 37.66
C LEU A 222 12.43 -3.14 38.93
N ILE A 223 12.12 -4.44 39.01
CA ILE A 223 11.55 -5.06 40.22
C ILE A 223 12.69 -5.54 41.12
N ASP A 224 13.72 -6.12 40.53
CA ASP A 224 14.94 -6.50 41.23
C ASP A 224 16.17 -5.85 40.55
N PRO A 225 16.72 -4.79 41.13
CA PRO A 225 17.90 -4.12 40.59
C PRO A 225 19.16 -5.00 40.56
N LYS A 226 19.30 -5.95 41.51
CA LYS A 226 20.45 -6.84 41.58
C LYS A 226 20.49 -7.86 40.46
N LEU A 227 19.33 -8.35 40.08
CA LEU A 227 19.18 -9.33 39.00
C LEU A 227 18.82 -8.68 37.66
N GLY A 228 18.63 -7.36 37.61
CA GLY A 228 18.21 -6.65 36.38
C GLY A 228 16.78 -6.99 35.92
N ILE A 229 15.95 -7.59 36.81
CA ILE A 229 14.61 -8.04 36.46
C ILE A 229 13.66 -6.85 36.39
N ARG A 230 13.00 -6.69 35.26
CA ARG A 230 11.99 -5.66 35.02
C ARG A 230 10.57 -6.20 35.13
N LYS A 231 9.63 -5.31 35.39
CA LYS A 231 8.19 -5.60 35.32
C LYS A 231 7.85 -6.13 33.91
N SER A 232 6.94 -7.10 33.84
CA SER A 232 6.52 -7.71 32.57
C SER A 232 6.01 -6.66 31.58
N SER A 233 6.59 -6.65 30.40
CA SER A 233 6.16 -5.77 29.30
C SER A 233 4.71 -6.05 28.88
N ILE A 234 4.29 -7.32 28.89
CA ILE A 234 2.91 -7.72 28.57
C ILE A 234 1.95 -7.12 29.60
N GLN A 235 2.23 -7.26 30.89
CA GLN A 235 1.40 -6.72 31.94
C GLN A 235 1.35 -5.19 31.92
N THR A 236 2.46 -4.56 31.55
CA THR A 236 2.54 -3.12 31.38
C THR A 236 1.70 -2.67 30.18
N SER A 237 1.78 -3.35 29.05
CA SER A 237 0.96 -3.05 27.86
C SER A 237 -0.53 -3.22 28.14
N VAL A 238 -0.92 -4.24 28.90
CA VAL A 238 -2.31 -4.42 29.34
C VAL A 238 -2.79 -3.23 30.19
N ASN A 239 -1.98 -2.79 31.15
CA ASN A 239 -2.35 -1.66 32.02
C ASN A 239 -2.48 -0.35 31.22
N ILE A 240 -1.56 -0.08 30.28
CA ILE A 240 -1.65 1.06 29.38
C ILE A 240 -2.91 0.97 28.50
N GLY A 241 -3.16 -0.19 27.90
CA GLY A 241 -4.35 -0.41 27.07
C GLY A 241 -5.66 -0.20 27.84
N LEU A 242 -5.74 -0.69 29.08
CA LEU A 242 -6.89 -0.44 29.97
C LEU A 242 -7.07 1.05 30.30
N SER A 243 -5.98 1.78 30.52
CA SER A 243 -6.05 3.21 30.76
C SER A 243 -6.58 3.96 29.55
N LEU A 244 -6.07 3.68 28.36
CA LEU A 244 -6.51 4.30 27.12
C LEU A 244 -7.98 3.97 26.80
N LEU A 245 -8.41 2.73 27.03
CA LEU A 245 -9.78 2.31 26.81
C LEU A 245 -10.75 3.05 27.76
N ARG A 246 -10.38 3.23 29.05
CA ARG A 246 -11.19 3.97 30.03
C ARG A 246 -11.32 5.45 29.71
N THR A 247 -10.38 6.00 28.98
CA THR A 247 -10.41 7.39 28.50
C THR A 247 -10.96 7.52 27.08
N HIS A 248 -11.59 6.46 26.58
CA HIS A 248 -12.21 6.41 25.26
C HIS A 248 -11.24 6.71 24.10
N HIS A 249 -9.96 6.34 24.26
CA HIS A 249 -8.99 6.45 23.17
C HIS A 249 -8.97 5.17 22.35
N GLN A 250 -9.20 5.30 21.05
CA GLN A 250 -9.03 4.21 20.11
C GLN A 250 -7.56 3.79 20.06
N SER A 251 -7.28 2.50 20.24
CA SER A 251 -5.92 2.03 20.48
C SER A 251 -5.60 0.74 19.74
N LEU A 252 -4.37 0.62 19.24
CA LEU A 252 -3.83 -0.60 18.64
C LEU A 252 -2.62 -1.07 19.45
N LEU A 253 -2.66 -2.34 19.92
CA LEU A 253 -1.56 -2.99 20.60
C LEU A 253 -0.90 -4.00 19.64
N PHE A 254 0.34 -3.73 19.23
CA PHE A 254 1.09 -4.64 18.38
C PHE A 254 1.93 -5.61 19.22
N ALA A 255 1.89 -6.88 18.84
CA ALA A 255 2.68 -7.94 19.46
C ALA A 255 3.49 -8.74 18.42
N ARG A 256 4.65 -9.26 18.83
CA ARG A 256 5.55 -9.99 17.93
C ARG A 256 5.04 -11.36 17.51
N THR A 257 4.23 -12.02 18.34
CA THR A 257 3.77 -13.39 18.09
C THR A 257 2.26 -13.50 18.24
N ARG A 258 1.66 -14.47 17.54
CA ARG A 258 0.23 -14.79 17.67
C ARG A 258 -0.14 -15.15 19.12
N ARG A 259 0.73 -15.90 19.80
CA ARG A 259 0.55 -16.26 21.22
C ARG A 259 0.47 -15.02 22.11
N THR A 260 1.34 -14.05 21.88
CA THR A 260 1.33 -12.80 22.67
C THR A 260 0.06 -11.98 22.41
N VAL A 261 -0.49 -11.98 21.18
CA VAL A 261 -1.79 -11.35 20.88
C VAL A 261 -2.91 -11.98 21.72
N GLU A 262 -2.99 -13.31 21.75
CA GLU A 262 -4.02 -14.03 22.54
C GLU A 262 -3.85 -13.79 24.05
N MET A 263 -2.61 -13.77 24.55
CA MET A 263 -2.34 -13.46 25.96
C MET A 263 -2.78 -12.04 26.33
N LEU A 264 -2.45 -11.05 25.49
CA LEU A 264 -2.87 -9.65 25.68
C LEU A 264 -4.39 -9.54 25.69
N LEU A 265 -5.05 -10.20 24.72
CA LEU A 265 -6.52 -10.21 24.63
C LEU A 265 -7.15 -10.81 25.89
N THR A 266 -6.69 -11.99 26.31
CA THR A 266 -7.19 -12.66 27.52
C THR A 266 -7.03 -11.77 28.76
N TYR A 267 -5.83 -11.23 28.98
CA TYR A 267 -5.57 -10.37 30.15
C TYR A 267 -6.33 -9.05 30.14
N LEU A 268 -6.63 -8.48 28.96
CA LEU A 268 -7.49 -7.31 28.83
C LEU A 268 -8.93 -7.67 29.19
N LEU A 269 -9.46 -8.75 28.60
CA LEU A 269 -10.84 -9.20 28.82
C LEU A 269 -11.10 -9.58 30.28
N ASP A 270 -10.13 -10.23 30.95
CA ASP A 270 -10.26 -10.60 32.37
C ASP A 270 -10.37 -9.38 33.30
N LYS A 271 -9.75 -8.26 32.94
CA LYS A 271 -9.76 -7.02 33.73
C LYS A 271 -10.87 -6.05 33.34
N LEU A 272 -11.61 -6.32 32.28
CA LEU A 272 -12.68 -5.47 31.80
C LEU A 272 -14.06 -5.93 32.29
N PRO A 273 -14.93 -4.97 32.66
CA PRO A 273 -16.33 -5.28 32.89
C PRO A 273 -16.99 -5.84 31.63
N LEU A 274 -18.00 -6.70 31.78
CA LEU A 274 -18.67 -7.37 30.68
C LEU A 274 -19.17 -6.41 29.59
N SER A 275 -19.64 -5.23 29.99
CA SER A 275 -20.13 -4.18 29.07
C SER A 275 -19.06 -3.61 28.13
N MET A 276 -17.79 -3.65 28.53
CA MET A 276 -16.69 -3.11 27.72
C MET A 276 -15.96 -4.17 26.89
N ARG A 277 -16.17 -5.46 27.16
CA ARG A 277 -15.50 -6.56 26.44
C ARG A 277 -15.76 -6.57 24.94
N PRO A 278 -16.96 -6.24 24.41
CA PRO A 278 -17.19 -6.18 22.98
C PRO A 278 -16.33 -5.18 22.23
N GLN A 279 -15.81 -4.13 22.91
CA GLN A 279 -14.95 -3.11 22.33
C GLN A 279 -13.51 -3.57 22.10
N VAL A 280 -13.12 -4.75 22.62
CA VAL A 280 -11.76 -5.27 22.48
C VAL A 280 -11.77 -6.51 21.61
N ARG A 281 -11.01 -6.45 20.52
CA ARG A 281 -10.89 -7.53 19.54
C ARG A 281 -9.43 -7.92 19.34
N GLY A 282 -9.18 -9.21 19.22
CA GLY A 282 -7.89 -9.70 18.74
C GLY A 282 -7.85 -9.69 17.22
N TYR A 283 -6.68 -9.40 16.64
CA TYR A 283 -6.46 -9.46 15.20
C TYR A 283 -5.14 -10.18 14.91
N ARG A 284 -5.20 -11.28 14.17
CA ARG A 284 -4.00 -12.03 13.75
C ARG A 284 -4.23 -12.85 12.47
N SER A 285 -3.13 -13.27 11.85
CA SER A 285 -3.19 -14.27 10.79
C SER A 285 -3.72 -15.60 11.34
N GLY A 286 -4.65 -16.21 10.64
CA GLY A 286 -5.33 -17.43 11.06
C GLY A 286 -6.80 -17.22 11.44
N TYR A 287 -7.26 -16.01 11.60
CA TYR A 287 -8.69 -15.70 11.60
C TYR A 287 -9.26 -15.79 10.19
N LEU A 288 -10.54 -16.11 10.07
CA LEU A 288 -11.24 -16.13 8.79
C LEU A 288 -11.15 -14.75 8.13
N LYS A 289 -11.15 -14.72 6.80
CA LYS A 289 -11.08 -13.44 6.04
C LYS A 289 -12.24 -12.51 6.37
N GLN A 290 -13.41 -13.06 6.63
CA GLN A 290 -14.60 -12.30 7.00
C GLN A 290 -14.42 -11.65 8.36
N ASP A 291 -14.03 -12.41 9.40
CA ASP A 291 -13.81 -11.88 10.76
C ASP A 291 -12.80 -10.74 10.77
N ARG A 292 -11.72 -10.89 10.00
CA ARG A 292 -10.70 -9.82 9.89
C ARG A 292 -11.26 -8.55 9.27
N ARG A 293 -12.09 -8.66 8.22
CA ARG A 293 -12.73 -7.50 7.59
C ARG A 293 -13.70 -6.80 8.53
N GLU A 294 -14.48 -7.57 9.29
CA GLU A 294 -15.41 -7.01 10.29
C GLU A 294 -14.65 -6.24 11.39
N ILE A 295 -13.54 -6.80 11.89
CA ILE A 295 -12.69 -6.12 12.89
C ILE A 295 -12.07 -4.85 12.31
N GLU A 296 -11.54 -4.91 11.08
CA GLU A 296 -10.94 -3.75 10.39
C GLU A 296 -11.97 -2.64 10.17
N GLN A 297 -13.17 -3.01 9.73
CA GLN A 297 -14.26 -2.06 9.50
C GLN A 297 -14.75 -1.45 10.81
N GLY A 298 -15.02 -2.27 11.83
CA GLY A 298 -15.41 -1.78 13.15
C GLY A 298 -14.38 -0.81 13.74
N PHE A 299 -13.09 -1.13 13.60
CA PHE A 299 -12.03 -0.21 14.04
C PHE A 299 -12.03 1.12 13.26
N LYS A 300 -12.26 1.10 11.95
CA LYS A 300 -12.35 2.33 11.13
C LYS A 300 -13.57 3.20 11.51
N GLU A 301 -14.66 2.56 11.87
CA GLU A 301 -15.92 3.22 12.25
C GLU A 301 -15.97 3.66 13.73
N GLY A 302 -14.99 3.24 14.53
CA GLY A 302 -14.91 3.56 15.96
C GLY A 302 -15.89 2.76 16.82
N SER A 303 -16.33 1.59 16.33
CA SER A 303 -17.30 0.70 16.98
C SER A 303 -16.65 -0.45 17.75
#